data_90c57e77686011cca3a4be1145e55154
#
_entry.id   90c57e77686011cca3a4be1145e55154
#
_cell.length_a   1.000
_cell.length_b   1.000
_cell.length_c   1.000
_cell.angle_alpha   90.00
_cell.angle_beta   90.00
_cell.angle_gamma   90.00
#
_symmetry.space_group_name_H-M   'P 1'
#
loop_
_entity.id
_entity.type
_entity.pdbx_description
1 polymer ?
#
loop_
_entity_poly.entity_id
_entity_poly.type
_entity_poly.pdbx_seq_one_letter_code
_entity_poly.pdbx_strand_id
1 'polypeptide(L)'
;MVGLIGSGFFLVLLIAFIMIFLHFVPLGLWISALAADVRVGIITLVGMRMRRVPPAKIILPLIKANKAGLDVVVNQLEAHYLAGGNVDKVVDALIAAHRAQIPLPFERSAAIDLAGRDVLEAVQMSVNPKVIETPVVSAVAKNGIELKIKARVTVRANIDRLVGGAGEPTIIARVGEGIVTTVGSSDSHNDVLANPDDISKTVLGKGLDAGTAFEILYSDIADVDVGRNIGAELQTDQAEADKRIAQAKAEERRAMAVAKEQEMKAYTQEMEAKVVEAQAEVPHAMAQALREGKLGVMDYYNLNNVQADTDMRNAISNADGQVKNQAPIAPVK
;
A
#
# COMPACT_ATOMS: atom_id res chain seq x y z
N MET A 1 10.30 -88.14 -21.96
CA MET A 1 9.38 -86.93 -22.02
C MET A 1 9.47 -86.02 -20.83
N VAL A 2 9.58 -86.50 -19.59
CA VAL A 2 9.65 -85.65 -18.36
C VAL A 2 10.86 -84.71 -18.34
N GLY A 3 12.06 -85.13 -18.86
CA GLY A 3 13.25 -84.31 -18.91
C GLY A 3 13.17 -83.09 -19.88
N LEU A 4 12.46 -83.23 -21.01
CA LEU A 4 12.29 -82.16 -21.99
C LEU A 4 11.29 -81.07 -21.49
N ILE A 5 10.25 -81.48 -20.71
CA ILE A 5 9.33 -80.49 -20.11
C ILE A 5 9.95 -79.76 -18.97
N GLY A 6 10.84 -80.40 -18.18
CA GLY A 6 11.61 -79.73 -17.12
C GLY A 6 12.61 -78.76 -17.64
N SER A 7 13.32 -79.02 -18.74
CA SER A 7 14.28 -78.15 -19.36
C SER A 7 13.62 -76.86 -20.00
N GLY A 8 12.38 -77.10 -20.61
CA GLY A 8 11.63 -75.97 -21.16
C GLY A 8 11.10 -75.03 -20.08
N PHE A 9 10.63 -75.58 -18.95
CA PHE A 9 10.19 -74.76 -17.81
C PHE A 9 11.36 -73.94 -17.17
N PHE A 10 12.52 -74.56 -17.02
CA PHE A 10 13.71 -73.90 -16.52
C PHE A 10 14.17 -72.75 -17.45
N LEU A 11 14.10 -72.95 -18.77
CA LEU A 11 14.45 -71.96 -19.76
C LEU A 11 13.50 -70.75 -19.72
N VAL A 12 12.18 -70.99 -19.54
CA VAL A 12 11.17 -69.92 -19.38
C VAL A 12 11.44 -69.15 -18.07
N LEU A 13 11.71 -69.81 -16.98
CA LEU A 13 12.07 -69.19 -15.71
C LEU A 13 13.36 -68.36 -15.82
N LEU A 14 14.37 -68.83 -16.53
CA LEU A 14 15.61 -68.10 -16.77
C LEU A 14 15.39 -66.85 -17.60
N ILE A 15 14.58 -66.94 -18.67
CA ILE A 15 14.24 -65.81 -19.50
C ILE A 15 13.41 -64.75 -18.70
N ALA A 16 12.46 -65.20 -17.91
CA ALA A 16 11.67 -64.36 -17.04
C ALA A 16 12.56 -63.64 -16.00
N PHE A 17 13.51 -64.39 -15.39
CA PHE A 17 14.49 -63.82 -14.46
C PHE A 17 15.39 -62.78 -15.14
N ILE A 18 15.91 -63.06 -16.34
CA ILE A 18 16.73 -62.13 -17.12
C ILE A 18 15.89 -60.86 -17.47
N MET A 19 14.64 -61.06 -17.90
CA MET A 19 13.74 -59.89 -18.22
C MET A 19 13.50 -59.02 -17.00
N ILE A 20 13.20 -59.62 -15.83
CA ILE A 20 13.01 -58.93 -14.56
C ILE A 20 14.34 -58.21 -14.17
N PHE A 21 15.46 -58.91 -14.25
CA PHE A 21 16.77 -58.37 -13.93
C PHE A 21 17.11 -57.17 -14.83
N LEU A 22 16.96 -57.26 -16.14
CA LEU A 22 17.15 -56.17 -17.08
C LEU A 22 16.19 -54.98 -16.89
N HIS A 23 15.00 -55.28 -16.43
CA HIS A 23 14.00 -54.25 -16.09
C HIS A 23 14.41 -53.45 -14.83
N PHE A 24 14.92 -54.12 -13.80
CA PHE A 24 15.32 -53.50 -12.54
C PHE A 24 16.69 -52.87 -12.58
N VAL A 25 17.63 -53.42 -13.36
CA VAL A 25 19.03 -52.94 -13.45
C VAL A 25 19.21 -52.11 -14.72
N PRO A 26 19.37 -50.77 -14.62
CA PRO A 26 19.64 -49.92 -15.77
C PRO A 26 21.10 -50.03 -16.21
N LEU A 27 21.45 -51.16 -16.90
CA LEU A 27 22.80 -51.49 -17.34
C LEU A 27 23.46 -50.37 -18.17
N GLY A 28 22.67 -49.71 -19.06
CA GLY A 28 23.16 -48.58 -19.88
C GLY A 28 23.67 -47.42 -19.04
N LEU A 29 22.99 -47.07 -17.92
CA LEU A 29 23.44 -46.04 -17.01
C LEU A 29 24.67 -46.47 -16.22
N TRP A 30 24.75 -47.72 -15.81
CA TRP A 30 25.91 -48.25 -15.10
C TRP A 30 27.14 -48.21 -15.97
N ILE A 31 27.05 -48.63 -17.24
CA ILE A 31 28.18 -48.61 -18.22
C ILE A 31 28.57 -47.12 -18.46
N SER A 32 27.62 -46.20 -18.59
CA SER A 32 27.91 -44.77 -18.77
C SER A 32 28.62 -44.17 -17.54
N ALA A 33 28.22 -44.57 -16.32
CA ALA A 33 28.86 -44.15 -15.08
C ALA A 33 30.31 -44.67 -15.02
N LEU A 34 30.51 -45.98 -15.33
CA LEU A 34 31.84 -46.59 -15.35
C LEU A 34 32.76 -45.94 -16.40
N ALA A 35 32.23 -45.65 -17.60
CA ALA A 35 32.99 -44.96 -18.64
C ALA A 35 33.35 -43.50 -18.28
N ALA A 36 32.65 -42.91 -17.32
CA ALA A 36 32.92 -41.59 -16.78
C ALA A 36 33.75 -41.60 -15.50
N ASP A 37 34.33 -42.73 -15.14
CA ASP A 37 35.11 -42.97 -13.91
C ASP A 37 34.27 -42.69 -12.61
N VAL A 38 32.94 -42.85 -12.69
CA VAL A 38 32.06 -42.73 -11.54
C VAL A 38 31.77 -44.10 -10.97
N ARG A 39 32.27 -44.35 -9.77
CA ARG A 39 32.14 -45.67 -9.11
C ARG A 39 30.81 -45.83 -8.43
N VAL A 40 29.82 -46.33 -9.17
CA VAL A 40 28.47 -46.64 -8.63
C VAL A 40 28.24 -48.13 -8.70
N GLY A 41 27.88 -48.74 -7.57
CA GLY A 41 27.54 -50.17 -7.50
C GLY A 41 26.18 -50.45 -8.14
N ILE A 42 26.05 -51.63 -8.80
CA ILE A 42 24.78 -52.09 -9.35
C ILE A 42 23.72 -52.19 -8.25
N ILE A 43 24.09 -52.65 -7.04
CA ILE A 43 23.22 -52.72 -5.88
C ILE A 43 22.64 -51.34 -5.48
N THR A 44 23.45 -50.28 -5.58
CA THR A 44 23.00 -48.92 -5.31
C THR A 44 21.95 -48.47 -6.30
N LEU A 45 22.11 -48.78 -7.60
CA LEU A 45 21.12 -48.48 -8.63
C LEU A 45 19.78 -49.19 -8.43
N VAL A 46 19.84 -50.46 -8.05
CA VAL A 46 18.64 -51.25 -7.69
C VAL A 46 17.98 -50.67 -6.43
N GLY A 47 18.77 -50.32 -5.41
CA GLY A 47 18.30 -49.70 -4.18
C GLY A 47 17.59 -48.35 -4.43
N MET A 48 18.11 -47.48 -5.30
CA MET A 48 17.44 -46.26 -5.74
C MET A 48 16.08 -46.53 -6.35
N ARG A 49 16.00 -47.53 -7.24
CA ARG A 49 14.73 -47.89 -7.89
C ARG A 49 13.71 -48.41 -6.91
N MET A 50 14.14 -49.18 -5.91
CA MET A 50 13.27 -49.67 -4.82
C MET A 50 12.74 -48.49 -3.96
N ARG A 51 13.53 -47.46 -3.74
CA ARG A 51 13.15 -46.20 -3.04
C ARG A 51 12.38 -45.24 -3.94
N ARG A 52 12.00 -45.64 -5.15
CA ARG A 52 11.28 -44.83 -6.16
C ARG A 52 12.07 -43.62 -6.65
N VAL A 53 13.39 -43.66 -6.55
CA VAL A 53 14.31 -42.63 -7.11
C VAL A 53 14.72 -43.09 -8.52
N PRO A 54 14.40 -42.31 -9.57
CA PRO A 54 14.85 -42.61 -10.93
C PRO A 54 16.38 -42.52 -11.02
N PRO A 55 17.13 -43.63 -11.26
CA PRO A 55 18.60 -43.58 -11.27
C PRO A 55 19.19 -42.58 -12.26
N ALA A 56 18.51 -42.36 -13.39
CA ALA A 56 18.95 -41.38 -14.38
C ALA A 56 19.02 -39.94 -13.84
N LYS A 57 18.09 -39.55 -12.93
CA LYS A 57 18.05 -38.23 -12.30
C LYS A 57 19.20 -37.97 -11.32
N ILE A 58 19.89 -39.04 -10.89
CA ILE A 58 21.06 -38.96 -9.98
C ILE A 58 22.36 -39.17 -10.73
N ILE A 59 22.39 -40.20 -11.57
CA ILE A 59 23.66 -40.64 -12.21
C ILE A 59 24.11 -39.70 -13.33
N LEU A 60 23.17 -39.15 -14.14
CA LEU A 60 23.55 -38.22 -15.21
C LEU A 60 24.16 -36.92 -14.66
N PRO A 61 23.53 -36.25 -13.65
CA PRO A 61 24.17 -35.10 -12.99
C PRO A 61 25.48 -35.44 -12.30
N LEU A 62 25.56 -36.61 -11.66
CA LEU A 62 26.84 -37.07 -11.06
C LEU A 62 27.96 -37.22 -12.08
N ILE A 63 27.67 -37.78 -13.26
CA ILE A 63 28.63 -37.86 -14.37
C ILE A 63 29.05 -36.45 -14.83
N LYS A 64 28.11 -35.51 -14.92
CA LYS A 64 28.43 -34.10 -15.24
C LYS A 64 29.37 -33.50 -14.20
N ALA A 65 29.08 -33.69 -12.90
CA ALA A 65 29.90 -33.19 -11.79
C ALA A 65 31.30 -33.74 -11.82
N ASN A 66 31.45 -35.08 -11.97
CA ASN A 66 32.73 -35.72 -12.02
C ASN A 66 33.58 -35.25 -13.22
N LYS A 67 32.96 -35.10 -14.40
CA LYS A 67 33.64 -34.55 -15.60
C LYS A 67 34.07 -33.09 -15.43
N ALA A 68 33.41 -32.35 -14.55
CA ALA A 68 33.76 -30.97 -14.22
C ALA A 68 34.81 -30.88 -13.09
N GLY A 69 35.27 -32.05 -12.54
CA GLY A 69 36.25 -32.10 -11.46
C GLY A 69 35.67 -31.85 -10.07
N LEU A 70 34.36 -32.00 -9.90
CA LEU A 70 33.70 -31.86 -8.62
C LEU A 70 33.59 -33.23 -7.90
N ASP A 71 33.92 -33.25 -6.63
CA ASP A 71 33.76 -34.42 -5.76
C ASP A 71 32.39 -34.36 -5.08
N VAL A 72 31.39 -34.97 -5.73
CA VAL A 72 30.02 -35.04 -5.22
C VAL A 72 29.64 -36.51 -5.00
N VAL A 73 29.07 -36.81 -3.85
CA VAL A 73 28.73 -38.19 -3.47
C VAL A 73 27.31 -38.54 -3.88
N VAL A 74 27.12 -39.78 -4.39
CA VAL A 74 25.79 -40.30 -4.79
C VAL A 74 24.70 -40.08 -3.72
N ASN A 75 25.05 -40.38 -2.46
CA ASN A 75 24.11 -40.31 -1.34
C ASN A 75 23.62 -38.88 -1.09
N GLN A 76 24.45 -37.85 -1.32
CA GLN A 76 24.05 -36.45 -1.19
C GLN A 76 23.03 -36.07 -2.24
N LEU A 77 23.22 -36.47 -3.51
CA LEU A 77 22.27 -36.23 -4.60
C LEU A 77 20.95 -36.95 -4.39
N GLU A 78 21.02 -38.22 -3.92
CA GLU A 78 19.82 -39.00 -3.62
C GLU A 78 19.03 -38.40 -2.46
N ALA A 79 19.67 -38.00 -1.38
CA ALA A 79 19.05 -37.34 -0.25
C ALA A 79 18.35 -36.02 -0.67
N HIS A 80 19.04 -35.24 -1.50
CA HIS A 80 18.51 -33.99 -2.03
C HIS A 80 17.26 -34.22 -2.92
N TYR A 81 17.31 -35.23 -3.78
CA TYR A 81 16.16 -35.62 -4.60
C TYR A 81 14.97 -36.07 -3.75
N LEU A 82 15.21 -36.88 -2.72
CA LEU A 82 14.16 -37.37 -1.79
C LEU A 82 13.56 -36.22 -0.95
N ALA A 83 14.35 -35.18 -0.68
CA ALA A 83 13.86 -33.97 -0.04
C ALA A 83 13.01 -33.07 -0.97
N GLY A 84 12.86 -33.43 -2.26
CA GLY A 84 12.08 -32.67 -3.24
C GLY A 84 12.87 -31.64 -4.04
N GLY A 85 14.21 -31.62 -3.89
CA GLY A 85 15.09 -30.70 -4.60
C GLY A 85 15.38 -31.11 -6.05
N ASN A 86 15.90 -30.17 -6.84
CA ASN A 86 16.24 -30.35 -8.24
C ASN A 86 17.76 -30.62 -8.40
N VAL A 87 18.10 -31.92 -8.49
CA VAL A 87 19.52 -32.36 -8.59
C VAL A 87 20.21 -31.81 -9.81
N ASP A 88 19.56 -31.76 -10.98
CA ASP A 88 20.15 -31.21 -12.21
C ASP A 88 20.58 -29.76 -12.03
N LYS A 89 19.67 -28.92 -11.52
CA LYS A 89 19.95 -27.49 -11.29
C LYS A 89 21.06 -27.25 -10.27
N VAL A 90 21.06 -28.00 -9.18
CA VAL A 90 22.09 -27.90 -8.14
C VAL A 90 23.46 -28.27 -8.70
N VAL A 91 23.56 -29.39 -9.47
CA VAL A 91 24.83 -29.80 -10.07
C VAL A 91 25.28 -28.80 -11.13
N ASP A 92 24.42 -28.32 -11.99
CA ASP A 92 24.76 -27.32 -13.00
C ASP A 92 25.24 -26.01 -12.33
N ALA A 93 24.63 -25.61 -11.20
CA ALA A 93 25.08 -24.48 -10.39
C ALA A 93 26.42 -24.68 -9.76
N LEU A 94 26.69 -25.89 -9.21
CA LEU A 94 28.00 -26.24 -8.65
C LEU A 94 29.13 -26.21 -9.72
N ILE A 95 28.82 -26.71 -10.94
CA ILE A 95 29.76 -26.65 -12.06
C ILE A 95 30.03 -25.19 -12.45
N ALA A 96 29.00 -24.35 -12.51
CA ALA A 96 29.15 -22.94 -12.81
C ALA A 96 29.98 -22.21 -11.74
N ALA A 97 29.68 -22.47 -10.46
CA ALA A 97 30.43 -21.92 -9.32
C ALA A 97 31.89 -22.33 -9.32
N HIS A 98 32.17 -23.62 -9.56
CA HIS A 98 33.55 -24.14 -9.66
C HIS A 98 34.33 -23.45 -10.78
N ARG A 99 33.75 -23.31 -11.97
CA ARG A 99 34.36 -22.61 -13.11
C ARG A 99 34.59 -21.12 -12.83
N ALA A 100 33.74 -20.49 -12.05
CA ALA A 100 33.86 -19.10 -11.62
C ALA A 100 34.80 -18.94 -10.40
N GLN A 101 35.34 -20.02 -9.87
CA GLN A 101 36.18 -20.04 -8.65
C GLN A 101 35.44 -19.51 -7.41
N ILE A 102 34.10 -19.69 -7.36
CA ILE A 102 33.27 -19.33 -6.22
C ILE A 102 33.17 -20.53 -5.28
N PRO A 103 33.52 -20.38 -3.99
CA PRO A 103 33.41 -21.45 -3.01
C PRO A 103 31.95 -21.73 -2.68
N LEU A 104 31.35 -22.72 -3.32
CA LEU A 104 29.94 -23.14 -3.10
C LEU A 104 29.93 -24.63 -2.73
N PRO A 105 29.82 -25.00 -1.43
CA PRO A 105 29.69 -26.40 -1.03
C PRO A 105 28.31 -26.94 -1.40
N PHE A 106 28.22 -28.27 -1.59
CA PHE A 106 26.99 -28.95 -1.96
C PHE A 106 25.83 -28.67 -0.97
N GLU A 107 26.13 -28.71 0.33
CA GLU A 107 25.13 -28.53 1.38
C GLU A 107 24.44 -27.14 1.28
N ARG A 108 25.23 -26.11 0.97
CA ARG A 108 24.70 -24.76 0.79
C ARG A 108 23.88 -24.66 -0.48
N SER A 109 24.34 -25.23 -1.57
CA SER A 109 23.62 -25.30 -2.84
C SER A 109 22.27 -26.02 -2.69
N ALA A 110 22.28 -27.17 -1.99
CA ALA A 110 21.08 -27.93 -1.67
C ALA A 110 20.10 -27.13 -0.78
N ALA A 111 20.60 -26.41 0.21
CA ALA A 111 19.78 -25.57 1.08
C ALA A 111 19.11 -24.41 0.33
N ILE A 112 19.81 -23.79 -0.62
CA ILE A 112 19.27 -22.71 -1.47
C ILE A 112 18.13 -23.24 -2.36
N ASP A 113 18.35 -24.40 -3.02
CA ASP A 113 17.33 -25.02 -3.88
C ASP A 113 16.09 -25.46 -3.10
N LEU A 114 16.26 -26.08 -1.91
CA LEU A 114 15.16 -26.46 -1.03
C LEU A 114 14.42 -25.25 -0.43
N ALA A 115 15.07 -24.09 -0.33
CA ALA A 115 14.42 -22.83 0.01
C ALA A 115 13.62 -22.22 -1.16
N GLY A 116 13.55 -22.90 -2.32
CA GLY A 116 12.80 -22.49 -3.49
C GLY A 116 13.47 -21.43 -4.36
N ARG A 117 14.79 -21.24 -4.22
CA ARG A 117 15.57 -20.30 -5.04
C ARG A 117 16.37 -21.03 -6.11
N ASP A 118 16.51 -20.36 -7.26
CA ASP A 118 17.34 -20.90 -8.35
C ASP A 118 18.81 -20.63 -8.06
N VAL A 119 19.53 -21.72 -7.73
CA VAL A 119 20.96 -21.68 -7.39
C VAL A 119 21.79 -21.29 -8.61
N LEU A 120 21.42 -21.78 -9.79
CA LEU A 120 22.17 -21.50 -11.02
C LEU A 120 22.06 -20.02 -11.41
N GLU A 121 20.84 -19.45 -11.34
CA GLU A 121 20.64 -18.02 -11.56
C GLU A 121 21.43 -17.17 -10.56
N ALA A 122 21.46 -17.56 -9.29
CA ALA A 122 22.20 -16.86 -8.25
C ALA A 122 23.71 -16.88 -8.52
N VAL A 123 24.27 -18.01 -8.93
CA VAL A 123 25.70 -18.11 -9.30
C VAL A 123 25.98 -17.24 -10.54
N GLN A 124 25.13 -17.27 -11.55
CA GLN A 124 25.26 -16.43 -12.74
C GLN A 124 25.22 -14.93 -12.39
N MET A 125 24.27 -14.51 -11.52
CA MET A 125 24.17 -13.13 -11.05
C MET A 125 25.33 -12.71 -10.12
N SER A 126 26.00 -13.66 -9.50
CA SER A 126 27.21 -13.38 -8.73
C SER A 126 28.40 -13.05 -9.62
N VAL A 127 28.48 -13.65 -10.82
CA VAL A 127 29.52 -13.38 -11.82
C VAL A 127 29.18 -12.21 -12.72
N ASN A 128 27.94 -12.19 -13.21
CA ASN A 128 27.42 -11.17 -14.11
C ASN A 128 26.31 -10.39 -13.39
N PRO A 129 26.59 -9.19 -12.87
CA PRO A 129 25.58 -8.36 -12.23
C PRO A 129 24.38 -8.11 -13.11
N LYS A 130 23.19 -8.09 -12.50
CA LYS A 130 21.91 -7.84 -13.17
C LYS A 130 21.48 -6.39 -12.92
N VAL A 131 20.95 -5.74 -13.94
CA VAL A 131 20.31 -4.43 -13.80
C VAL A 131 18.83 -4.62 -13.51
N ILE A 132 18.36 -4.02 -12.43
CA ILE A 132 16.96 -3.99 -12.03
C ILE A 132 16.46 -2.57 -12.20
N GLU A 133 15.31 -2.39 -12.86
CA GLU A 133 14.65 -1.10 -12.98
C GLU A 133 13.58 -0.96 -11.89
N THR A 134 13.53 0.21 -11.23
CA THR A 134 12.42 0.52 -10.34
C THR A 134 11.19 0.93 -11.15
N PRO A 135 9.98 0.69 -10.65
CA PRO A 135 8.81 1.40 -11.15
C PRO A 135 9.01 2.91 -10.97
N VAL A 136 8.17 3.72 -11.61
CA VAL A 136 8.17 5.17 -11.40
C VAL A 136 7.82 5.47 -9.94
N VAL A 137 8.72 6.10 -9.25
CA VAL A 137 8.55 6.54 -7.86
C VAL A 137 8.23 8.02 -7.85
N SER A 138 7.05 8.37 -7.32
CA SER A 138 6.63 9.76 -7.15
C SER A 138 7.02 10.25 -5.76
N ALA A 139 7.68 11.40 -5.69
CA ALA A 139 8.07 12.06 -4.45
C ALA A 139 7.91 13.56 -4.57
N VAL A 140 7.62 14.24 -3.46
CA VAL A 140 7.37 15.69 -3.43
C VAL A 140 8.49 16.37 -2.68
N ALA A 141 9.12 17.36 -3.31
CA ALA A 141 10.13 18.20 -2.68
C ALA A 141 9.47 19.22 -1.73
N LYS A 142 10.24 19.85 -0.83
CA LYS A 142 9.71 20.82 0.14
C LYS A 142 9.00 22.02 -0.48
N ASN A 143 9.35 22.38 -1.72
CA ASN A 143 8.64 23.43 -2.47
C ASN A 143 7.28 23.02 -3.04
N GLY A 144 6.82 21.79 -2.75
CA GLY A 144 5.50 21.28 -3.14
C GLY A 144 5.42 20.74 -4.56
N ILE A 145 6.52 20.63 -5.30
CA ILE A 145 6.54 20.08 -6.66
C ILE A 145 6.81 18.57 -6.61
N GLU A 146 5.97 17.80 -7.30
CA GLU A 146 6.11 16.35 -7.47
C GLU A 146 7.23 16.08 -8.49
N LEU A 147 8.10 15.13 -8.17
CA LEU A 147 9.06 14.53 -9.09
C LEU A 147 8.72 13.07 -9.29
N LYS A 148 8.78 12.60 -10.53
CA LYS A 148 8.60 11.21 -10.92
C LYS A 148 9.95 10.66 -11.37
N ILE A 149 10.48 9.74 -10.59
CA ILE A 149 11.86 9.26 -10.75
C ILE A 149 11.84 7.78 -11.04
N LYS A 150 12.65 7.37 -12.03
CA LYS A 150 12.93 5.99 -12.36
C LYS A 150 14.42 5.73 -12.17
N ALA A 151 14.77 4.73 -11.36
CA ALA A 151 16.14 4.35 -11.12
C ALA A 151 16.46 2.98 -11.72
N ARG A 152 17.74 2.79 -12.09
CA ARG A 152 18.35 1.52 -12.46
C ARG A 152 19.36 1.14 -11.41
N VAL A 153 19.21 -0.06 -10.87
CA VAL A 153 20.09 -0.56 -9.82
C VAL A 153 20.81 -1.78 -10.33
N THR A 154 22.12 -1.72 -10.34
CA THR A 154 22.95 -2.87 -10.69
C THR A 154 23.23 -3.65 -9.42
N VAL A 155 22.74 -4.89 -9.37
CA VAL A 155 22.87 -5.78 -8.22
C VAL A 155 23.68 -7.03 -8.56
N ARG A 156 24.39 -7.53 -7.56
CA ARG A 156 25.10 -8.80 -7.59
C ARG A 156 24.51 -9.72 -6.52
N ALA A 157 24.31 -11.00 -6.84
CA ALA A 157 23.86 -11.96 -5.85
C ALA A 157 24.99 -12.27 -4.85
N ASN A 158 24.67 -12.19 -3.56
CA ASN A 158 25.56 -12.64 -2.49
C ASN A 158 25.15 -14.05 -2.06
N ILE A 159 25.95 -15.04 -2.46
CA ILE A 159 25.65 -16.46 -2.25
C ILE A 159 25.55 -16.81 -0.77
N ASP A 160 26.31 -16.13 0.09
CA ASP A 160 26.29 -16.37 1.53
C ASP A 160 24.98 -15.92 2.19
N ARG A 161 24.29 -14.94 1.60
CA ARG A 161 23.04 -14.37 2.10
C ARG A 161 21.79 -14.87 1.36
N LEU A 162 21.94 -15.81 0.43
CA LEU A 162 20.80 -16.33 -0.33
C LEU A 162 19.78 -17.04 0.57
N VAL A 163 20.24 -17.79 1.56
CA VAL A 163 19.35 -18.43 2.54
C VAL A 163 18.98 -17.40 3.60
N GLY A 164 17.70 -17.07 3.68
CA GLY A 164 17.16 -16.10 4.64
C GLY A 164 17.21 -14.63 4.22
N GLY A 165 17.94 -14.26 3.15
CA GLY A 165 17.95 -12.89 2.64
C GLY A 165 16.69 -12.51 1.86
N ALA A 166 16.30 -11.26 1.89
CA ALA A 166 15.16 -10.77 1.11
C ALA A 166 15.45 -10.74 -0.40
N GLY A 167 14.40 -10.85 -1.22
CA GLY A 167 14.49 -10.90 -2.69
C GLY A 167 14.56 -9.53 -3.37
N GLU A 168 14.56 -9.56 -4.70
CA GLU A 168 14.59 -8.40 -5.60
C GLU A 168 13.49 -7.34 -5.27
N PRO A 169 12.22 -7.71 -4.96
CA PRO A 169 11.21 -6.72 -4.61
C PRO A 169 11.56 -5.86 -3.39
N THR A 170 12.32 -6.41 -2.45
CA THR A 170 12.77 -5.66 -1.27
C THR A 170 13.82 -4.62 -1.62
N ILE A 171 14.73 -4.92 -2.54
CA ILE A 171 15.69 -3.94 -3.06
C ILE A 171 14.95 -2.79 -3.73
N ILE A 172 14.00 -3.10 -4.62
CA ILE A 172 13.18 -2.09 -5.31
C ILE A 172 12.46 -1.18 -4.31
N ALA A 173 11.84 -1.77 -3.28
CA ALA A 173 11.12 -1.00 -2.26
C ALA A 173 12.05 -0.08 -1.47
N ARG A 174 13.23 -0.57 -1.06
CA ARG A 174 14.21 0.22 -0.30
C ARG A 174 14.85 1.33 -1.13
N VAL A 175 15.14 1.06 -2.40
CA VAL A 175 15.62 2.10 -3.32
C VAL A 175 14.55 3.16 -3.51
N GLY A 176 13.28 2.75 -3.67
CA GLY A 176 12.15 3.68 -3.70
C GLY A 176 12.05 4.56 -2.44
N GLU A 177 12.23 3.97 -1.26
CA GLU A 177 12.30 4.71 0.02
C GLU A 177 13.48 5.69 0.03
N GLY A 178 14.65 5.27 -0.47
CA GLY A 178 15.82 6.13 -0.61
C GLY A 178 15.53 7.35 -1.50
N ILE A 179 14.87 7.14 -2.64
CA ILE A 179 14.45 8.21 -3.55
C ILE A 179 13.48 9.18 -2.85
N VAL A 180 12.40 8.66 -2.25
CA VAL A 180 11.40 9.47 -1.54
C VAL A 180 12.03 10.29 -0.42
N THR A 181 12.93 9.69 0.34
CA THR A 181 13.61 10.37 1.45
C THR A 181 14.51 11.51 0.95
N THR A 182 15.27 11.27 -0.12
CA THR A 182 16.21 12.27 -0.67
C THR A 182 15.44 13.44 -1.28
N VAL A 183 14.42 13.16 -2.09
CA VAL A 183 13.58 14.21 -2.69
C VAL A 183 12.83 14.99 -1.62
N GLY A 184 12.22 14.32 -0.64
CA GLY A 184 11.47 14.95 0.44
C GLY A 184 12.35 15.81 1.37
N SER A 185 13.65 15.53 1.45
CA SER A 185 14.62 16.35 2.19
C SER A 185 15.17 17.53 1.40
N SER A 186 15.06 17.52 0.07
CA SER A 186 15.55 18.59 -0.80
C SER A 186 14.66 19.83 -0.72
N ASP A 187 15.28 21.01 -0.68
CA ASP A 187 14.53 22.26 -0.54
C ASP A 187 13.77 22.61 -1.82
N SER A 188 14.33 22.28 -2.98
CA SER A 188 13.73 22.53 -4.28
C SER A 188 13.85 21.31 -5.21
N HIS A 189 12.86 21.14 -6.09
CA HIS A 189 12.93 20.17 -7.18
C HIS A 189 14.12 20.44 -8.11
N ASN A 190 14.54 21.71 -8.27
CA ASN A 190 15.68 22.08 -9.10
C ASN A 190 17.00 21.54 -8.53
N ASP A 191 17.13 21.43 -7.23
CA ASP A 191 18.34 20.88 -6.59
C ASP A 191 18.49 19.39 -6.93
N VAL A 192 17.37 18.66 -6.96
CA VAL A 192 17.36 17.25 -7.36
C VAL A 192 17.65 17.07 -8.84
N LEU A 193 17.11 17.97 -9.70
CA LEU A 193 17.37 17.94 -11.14
C LEU A 193 18.81 18.33 -11.48
N ALA A 194 19.41 19.23 -10.72
CA ALA A 194 20.80 19.65 -10.90
C ALA A 194 21.80 18.57 -10.46
N ASN A 195 21.45 17.79 -9.41
CA ASN A 195 22.33 16.77 -8.83
C ASN A 195 21.58 15.45 -8.56
N PRO A 196 21.17 14.72 -9.59
CA PRO A 196 20.49 13.42 -9.41
C PRO A 196 21.39 12.38 -8.73
N ASP A 197 22.72 12.54 -8.81
CA ASP A 197 23.68 11.65 -8.17
C ASP A 197 23.60 11.65 -6.64
N ASP A 198 23.03 12.66 -6.02
CA ASP A 198 22.87 12.71 -4.57
C ASP A 198 21.84 11.67 -4.09
N ILE A 199 20.87 11.33 -4.94
CA ILE A 199 19.96 10.20 -4.69
C ILE A 199 20.76 8.89 -4.67
N SER A 200 21.61 8.68 -5.69
CA SER A 200 22.44 7.50 -5.81
C SER A 200 23.40 7.33 -4.62
N LYS A 201 24.04 8.40 -4.20
CA LYS A 201 24.89 8.41 -3.00
C LYS A 201 24.12 8.08 -1.72
N THR A 202 22.91 8.63 -1.57
CA THR A 202 22.07 8.34 -0.39
C THR A 202 21.61 6.89 -0.37
N VAL A 203 21.23 6.34 -1.51
CA VAL A 203 20.83 4.93 -1.66
C VAL A 203 22.00 4.01 -1.29
N LEU A 204 23.20 4.26 -1.80
CA LEU A 204 24.40 3.46 -1.50
C LEU A 204 24.88 3.65 -0.06
N GLY A 205 24.86 4.89 0.44
CA GLY A 205 25.35 5.23 1.78
C GLY A 205 24.50 4.68 2.93
N LYS A 206 23.21 4.43 2.69
CA LYS A 206 22.29 3.87 3.69
C LYS A 206 22.42 2.35 3.86
N GLY A 207 23.23 1.66 3.03
CA GLY A 207 23.37 0.20 3.10
C GLY A 207 22.01 -0.52 2.92
N LEU A 208 21.25 -0.11 1.92
CA LEU A 208 19.89 -0.62 1.68
C LEU A 208 19.86 -2.10 1.26
N ASP A 209 21.02 -2.68 0.97
CA ASP A 209 21.22 -4.11 0.71
C ASP A 209 21.30 -4.97 1.99
N ALA A 210 21.39 -4.34 3.17
CA ALA A 210 21.47 -5.07 4.43
C ALA A 210 20.26 -6.02 4.63
N GLY A 211 20.55 -7.31 4.93
CA GLY A 211 19.51 -8.34 5.08
C GLY A 211 18.85 -8.80 3.78
N THR A 212 19.39 -8.44 2.62
CA THR A 212 18.96 -8.95 1.32
C THR A 212 19.94 -9.99 0.78
N ALA A 213 19.49 -10.79 -0.18
CA ALA A 213 20.30 -11.76 -0.90
C ALA A 213 21.20 -11.10 -1.96
N PHE A 214 21.14 -9.80 -2.11
CA PHE A 214 21.84 -9.03 -3.13
C PHE A 214 22.72 -7.95 -2.50
N GLU A 215 23.74 -7.56 -3.26
CA GLU A 215 24.60 -6.42 -2.99
C GLU A 215 24.39 -5.38 -4.10
N ILE A 216 24.16 -4.14 -3.73
CA ILE A 216 24.00 -3.04 -4.69
C ILE A 216 25.40 -2.55 -5.08
N LEU A 217 25.73 -2.65 -6.37
CA LEU A 217 27.01 -2.16 -6.90
C LEU A 217 26.90 -0.70 -7.32
N TYR A 218 25.85 -0.39 -8.10
CA TYR A 218 25.59 0.95 -8.64
C TYR A 218 24.08 1.23 -8.58
N SER A 219 23.75 2.49 -8.40
CA SER A 219 22.39 2.98 -8.48
C SER A 219 22.39 4.24 -9.34
N ASP A 220 21.83 4.17 -10.51
CA ASP A 220 21.80 5.26 -11.47
C ASP A 220 20.37 5.75 -11.64
N ILE A 221 20.19 7.05 -11.75
CA ILE A 221 18.89 7.64 -12.06
C ILE A 221 18.70 7.60 -13.57
N ALA A 222 17.68 6.86 -14.01
CA ALA A 222 17.41 6.66 -15.42
C ALA A 222 16.60 7.82 -16.03
N ASP A 223 15.65 8.35 -15.25
CA ASP A 223 14.75 9.40 -15.71
C ASP A 223 14.21 10.19 -14.53
N VAL A 224 14.01 11.50 -14.72
CA VAL A 224 13.43 12.42 -13.74
C VAL A 224 12.46 13.35 -14.45
N ASP A 225 11.17 13.10 -14.27
CA ASP A 225 10.10 13.95 -14.77
C ASP A 225 9.56 14.87 -13.70
N VAL A 226 9.25 16.11 -14.07
CA VAL A 226 8.56 17.06 -13.20
C VAL A 226 7.05 16.81 -13.29
N GLY A 227 6.43 16.48 -12.18
CA GLY A 227 5.00 16.24 -12.06
C GLY A 227 4.21 17.51 -11.76
N ARG A 228 3.15 17.37 -10.96
CA ARG A 228 2.24 18.47 -10.60
C ARG A 228 2.78 19.31 -9.45
N ASN A 229 2.30 20.53 -9.36
CA ASN A 229 2.54 21.36 -8.18
C ASN A 229 1.49 21.06 -7.10
N ILE A 230 1.76 20.05 -6.30
CA ILE A 230 0.87 19.59 -5.22
C ILE A 230 0.73 20.67 -4.15
N GLY A 231 1.79 21.46 -3.91
CA GLY A 231 1.73 22.57 -2.96
C GLY A 231 0.70 23.64 -3.35
N ALA A 232 0.64 23.99 -4.63
CA ALA A 232 -0.36 24.93 -5.14
C ALA A 232 -1.78 24.34 -5.12
N GLU A 233 -1.95 23.07 -5.47
CA GLU A 233 -3.25 22.35 -5.37
C GLU A 233 -3.76 22.36 -3.93
N LEU A 234 -2.92 22.02 -2.95
CA LEU A 234 -3.29 22.05 -1.54
C LEU A 234 -3.68 23.44 -1.03
N GLN A 235 -2.96 24.48 -1.48
CA GLN A 235 -3.31 25.86 -1.13
C GLN A 235 -4.65 26.28 -1.71
N THR A 236 -4.96 25.85 -2.94
CA THR A 236 -6.25 26.11 -3.58
C THR A 236 -7.39 25.40 -2.84
N ASP A 237 -7.20 24.11 -2.52
CA ASP A 237 -8.15 23.32 -1.76
C ASP A 237 -8.39 23.90 -0.36
N GLN A 238 -7.32 24.36 0.30
CA GLN A 238 -7.44 25.04 1.60
C GLN A 238 -8.25 26.33 1.48
N ALA A 239 -7.97 27.16 0.48
CA ALA A 239 -8.69 28.40 0.25
C ALA A 239 -10.19 28.16 -0.07
N GLU A 240 -10.48 27.11 -0.84
CA GLU A 240 -11.88 26.68 -1.08
C GLU A 240 -12.58 26.21 0.19
N ALA A 241 -11.88 25.40 1.00
CA ALA A 241 -12.42 24.94 2.29
C ALA A 241 -12.71 26.12 3.23
N ASP A 242 -11.76 27.07 3.34
CA ASP A 242 -11.93 28.28 4.16
C ASP A 242 -13.09 29.15 3.66
N LYS A 243 -13.24 29.30 2.34
CA LYS A 243 -14.38 29.97 1.73
C LYS A 243 -15.71 29.30 2.08
N ARG A 244 -15.80 27.98 1.99
CA ARG A 244 -17.01 27.22 2.36
C ARG A 244 -17.35 27.37 3.85
N ILE A 245 -16.34 27.33 4.72
CA ILE A 245 -16.50 27.55 6.16
C ILE A 245 -16.99 28.98 6.42
N ALA A 246 -16.43 29.99 5.76
CA ALA A 246 -16.85 31.37 5.90
C ALA A 246 -18.30 31.59 5.40
N GLN A 247 -18.69 30.95 4.30
CA GLN A 247 -20.04 30.97 3.78
C GLN A 247 -21.03 30.33 4.76
N ALA A 248 -20.72 29.14 5.28
CA ALA A 248 -21.58 28.46 6.25
C ALA A 248 -21.79 29.30 7.53
N LYS A 249 -20.71 29.92 8.05
CA LYS A 249 -20.81 30.85 9.19
C LYS A 249 -21.64 32.09 8.89
N ALA A 250 -21.56 32.61 7.64
CA ALA A 250 -22.38 33.74 7.24
C ALA A 250 -23.88 33.38 7.15
N GLU A 251 -24.19 32.18 6.62
CA GLU A 251 -25.55 31.66 6.57
C GLU A 251 -26.13 31.38 7.98
N GLU A 252 -25.31 30.80 8.86
CA GLU A 252 -25.68 30.60 10.27
C GLU A 252 -26.04 31.92 10.96
N ARG A 253 -25.16 32.95 10.78
CA ARG A 253 -25.48 34.29 11.33
C ARG A 253 -26.73 34.90 10.75
N ARG A 254 -26.98 34.75 9.44
CA ARG A 254 -28.23 35.21 8.80
C ARG A 254 -29.44 34.46 9.36
N ALA A 255 -29.33 33.13 9.49
CA ALA A 255 -30.43 32.34 10.06
C ALA A 255 -30.72 32.74 11.52
N MET A 256 -29.70 32.95 12.33
CA MET A 256 -29.83 33.45 13.69
C MET A 256 -30.45 34.86 13.75
N ALA A 257 -30.07 35.76 12.85
CA ALA A 257 -30.62 37.08 12.77
C ALA A 257 -32.13 37.06 12.41
N VAL A 258 -32.51 36.23 11.43
CA VAL A 258 -33.92 36.00 11.04
C VAL A 258 -34.72 35.35 12.18
N ALA A 259 -34.14 34.35 12.86
CA ALA A 259 -34.78 33.72 14.00
C ALA A 259 -35.06 34.75 15.12
N LYS A 260 -34.07 35.58 15.44
CA LYS A 260 -34.17 36.62 16.44
C LYS A 260 -35.19 37.69 16.04
N GLU A 261 -35.30 38.06 14.75
CA GLU A 261 -36.30 38.96 14.23
C GLU A 261 -37.72 38.36 14.43
N GLN A 262 -37.90 37.07 14.14
CA GLN A 262 -39.16 36.37 14.35
C GLN A 262 -39.54 36.29 15.83
N GLU A 263 -38.58 36.00 16.70
CA GLU A 263 -38.79 36.05 18.16
C GLU A 263 -39.23 37.42 18.65
N MET A 264 -38.58 38.47 18.16
CA MET A 264 -38.94 39.84 18.53
C MET A 264 -40.37 40.24 18.01
N LYS A 265 -40.72 39.79 16.79
CA LYS A 265 -42.10 39.97 16.26
C LYS A 265 -43.12 39.22 17.09
N ALA A 266 -42.85 37.97 17.45
CA ALA A 266 -43.73 37.17 18.30
C ALA A 266 -43.87 37.82 19.69
N TYR A 267 -42.80 38.29 20.27
CA TYR A 267 -42.80 39.00 21.56
C TYR A 267 -43.62 40.32 21.48
N THR A 268 -43.47 41.07 20.40
CA THR A 268 -44.28 42.29 20.17
C THR A 268 -45.77 41.94 20.10
N GLN A 269 -46.13 40.92 19.34
CA GLN A 269 -47.55 40.45 19.25
C GLN A 269 -48.09 39.95 20.59
N GLU A 270 -47.26 39.25 21.39
CA GLU A 270 -47.63 38.83 22.75
C GLU A 270 -47.87 40.04 23.65
N MET A 271 -47.02 41.07 23.58
CA MET A 271 -47.21 42.31 24.34
C MET A 271 -48.45 43.07 23.89
N GLU A 272 -48.72 43.16 22.58
CA GLU A 272 -49.94 43.75 22.03
C GLU A 272 -51.19 42.99 22.51
N ALA A 273 -51.14 41.66 22.49
CA ALA A 273 -52.21 40.83 23.01
C ALA A 273 -52.52 41.11 24.50
N LYS A 274 -51.42 41.19 25.34
CA LYS A 274 -51.56 41.55 26.75
C LYS A 274 -52.13 42.96 26.97
N VAL A 275 -51.76 43.91 26.12
CA VAL A 275 -52.36 45.26 26.18
C VAL A 275 -53.83 45.25 25.84
N VAL A 276 -54.22 44.49 24.79
CA VAL A 276 -55.64 44.32 24.41
C VAL A 276 -56.43 43.61 25.50
N GLU A 277 -55.86 42.58 26.12
CA GLU A 277 -56.45 41.87 27.27
C GLU A 277 -56.65 42.82 28.46
N ALA A 278 -55.65 43.61 28.83
CA ALA A 278 -55.77 44.59 29.90
C ALA A 278 -56.78 45.69 29.56
N GLN A 279 -56.88 46.13 28.28
CA GLN A 279 -57.88 47.10 27.82
C GLN A 279 -59.29 46.48 27.87
N ALA A 280 -59.44 45.16 27.65
CA ALA A 280 -60.78 44.53 27.74
C ALA A 280 -61.25 44.34 29.18
N GLU A 281 -60.30 44.23 30.17
CA GLU A 281 -60.69 44.21 31.59
C GLU A 281 -61.29 45.52 32.08
N VAL A 282 -60.91 46.66 31.53
CA VAL A 282 -61.44 48.00 31.95
C VAL A 282 -62.92 48.08 31.75
N PRO A 283 -63.50 47.81 30.57
CA PRO A 283 -64.95 47.82 30.38
C PRO A 283 -65.69 46.81 31.26
N HIS A 284 -65.06 45.66 31.51
CA HIS A 284 -65.66 44.63 32.38
C HIS A 284 -65.75 45.10 33.84
N ALA A 285 -64.68 45.70 34.34
CA ALA A 285 -64.63 46.31 35.67
C ALA A 285 -65.61 47.47 35.80
N MET A 286 -65.72 48.29 34.77
CA MET A 286 -66.73 49.37 34.71
C MET A 286 -68.16 48.84 34.73
N ALA A 287 -68.47 47.80 33.95
CA ALA A 287 -69.82 47.16 33.94
C ALA A 287 -70.14 46.55 35.31
N GLN A 288 -69.15 45.99 36.00
CA GLN A 288 -69.36 45.47 37.34
C GLN A 288 -69.56 46.57 38.36
N ALA A 289 -68.78 47.65 38.34
CA ALA A 289 -68.96 48.80 39.24
C ALA A 289 -70.35 49.51 39.06
N LEU A 290 -70.86 49.54 37.82
CA LEU A 290 -72.24 50.01 37.53
C LEU A 290 -73.30 49.06 38.14
N ARG A 291 -73.16 47.77 38.04
CA ARG A 291 -74.04 46.76 38.64
C ARG A 291 -74.04 46.82 40.17
N GLU A 292 -72.93 47.09 40.78
CA GLU A 292 -72.76 47.22 42.24
C GLU A 292 -73.20 48.59 42.78
N GLY A 293 -73.62 49.48 41.90
CA GLY A 293 -74.07 50.82 42.30
C GLY A 293 -72.99 51.77 42.80
N LYS A 294 -71.76 51.46 42.55
CA LYS A 294 -70.59 52.27 42.95
C LYS A 294 -70.24 53.36 41.94
N LEU A 295 -70.80 53.29 40.73
CA LEU A 295 -70.64 54.26 39.68
C LEU A 295 -72.00 54.78 39.21
N GLY A 296 -72.14 56.07 39.17
CA GLY A 296 -73.37 56.72 38.67
C GLY A 296 -73.35 56.85 37.15
N VAL A 297 -74.56 56.94 36.52
CA VAL A 297 -74.68 57.08 35.05
C VAL A 297 -73.94 58.35 34.56
N MET A 298 -73.96 59.44 35.33
CA MET A 298 -73.24 60.69 34.98
C MET A 298 -71.71 60.53 35.07
N ASP A 299 -71.20 59.68 35.98
CA ASP A 299 -69.78 59.43 36.13
C ASP A 299 -69.25 58.60 34.95
N TYR A 300 -70.05 57.68 34.38
CA TYR A 300 -69.79 56.98 33.16
C TYR A 300 -69.60 57.89 31.94
N TYR A 301 -70.46 58.85 31.76
CA TYR A 301 -70.36 59.85 30.69
C TYR A 301 -69.10 60.72 30.85
N ASN A 302 -68.73 61.15 32.08
CA ASN A 302 -67.54 61.88 32.35
C ASN A 302 -66.32 61.11 32.05
N LEU A 303 -66.23 59.83 32.42
CA LEU A 303 -65.15 58.92 32.09
C LEU A 303 -65.00 58.73 30.57
N ASN A 304 -66.08 58.55 29.86
CA ASN A 304 -66.06 58.38 28.40
C ASN A 304 -65.61 59.66 27.68
N ASN A 305 -65.93 60.84 28.19
CA ASN A 305 -65.41 62.10 27.67
C ASN A 305 -63.92 62.30 27.93
N VAL A 306 -63.40 61.89 29.11
CA VAL A 306 -61.98 61.94 29.43
C VAL A 306 -61.22 60.96 28.55
N GLN A 307 -61.78 59.80 28.28
CA GLN A 307 -61.12 58.78 27.41
C GLN A 307 -61.06 59.26 25.98
N ALA A 308 -62.18 59.87 25.43
CA ALA A 308 -62.20 60.47 24.10
C ALA A 308 -61.17 61.62 23.92
N ASP A 309 -61.01 62.48 24.95
CA ASP A 309 -60.07 63.58 24.98
C ASP A 309 -58.61 63.00 24.98
N THR A 310 -58.35 61.91 25.73
CA THR A 310 -57.03 61.20 25.77
C THR A 310 -56.74 60.57 24.43
N ASP A 311 -57.69 59.91 23.80
CA ASP A 311 -57.55 59.28 22.49
C ASP A 311 -57.28 60.33 21.40
N MET A 312 -57.92 61.44 21.44
CA MET A 312 -57.70 62.57 20.53
C MET A 312 -56.30 63.17 20.72
N ARG A 313 -55.78 63.31 21.95
CA ARG A 313 -54.44 63.77 22.24
C ARG A 313 -53.40 62.76 21.76
N ASN A 314 -53.61 61.47 21.96
CA ASN A 314 -52.74 60.41 21.45
C ASN A 314 -52.74 60.36 19.93
N ALA A 315 -53.84 60.56 19.26
CA ALA A 315 -53.91 60.63 17.80
C ALA A 315 -53.14 61.85 17.24
N ILE A 316 -53.21 62.98 17.88
CA ILE A 316 -52.42 64.20 17.51
C ILE A 316 -50.93 63.97 17.73
N SER A 317 -50.56 63.37 18.87
CA SER A 317 -49.19 63.05 19.18
C SER A 317 -48.52 62.02 18.18
N ASN A 318 -49.28 61.04 17.77
CA ASN A 318 -48.89 60.03 16.77
C ASN A 318 -48.79 60.61 15.35
N ALA A 319 -49.64 61.61 15.01
CA ALA A 319 -49.55 62.31 13.73
C ALA A 319 -48.31 63.17 13.64
N ASP A 320 -47.90 63.83 14.74
CA ASP A 320 -46.62 64.60 14.81
C ASP A 320 -45.37 63.73 14.80
N GLY A 321 -45.47 62.49 15.31
CA GLY A 321 -44.36 61.48 15.29
C GLY A 321 -44.12 60.89 13.90
N GLN A 322 -45.11 60.75 13.06
CA GLN A 322 -44.98 60.24 11.68
C GLN A 322 -44.31 61.25 10.73
N VAL A 323 -44.44 62.57 10.99
CA VAL A 323 -43.82 63.62 10.16
C VAL A 323 -42.32 63.70 10.42
N LYS A 324 -41.78 63.29 11.59
CA LYS A 324 -40.39 63.31 11.92
C LYS A 324 -39.56 62.16 11.35
N ASN A 325 -40.19 61.04 10.93
CA ASN A 325 -39.48 59.85 10.40
C ASN A 325 -39.36 59.84 8.87
N GLN A 326 -39.78 60.87 8.17
CA GLN A 326 -39.56 61.06 6.73
C GLN A 326 -38.45 62.09 6.41
N ALA A 327 -37.29 62.02 7.08
CA ALA A 327 -36.13 62.74 6.63
C ALA A 327 -35.50 62.01 5.42
N PRO A 328 -35.17 62.69 4.31
CA PRO A 328 -34.65 62.04 3.11
C PRO A 328 -33.27 61.52 3.35
N ILE A 329 -33.09 60.25 3.01
CA ILE A 329 -31.77 59.59 2.95
C ILE A 329 -30.96 60.25 1.82
N ALA A 330 -29.90 60.95 2.17
CA ALA A 330 -28.94 61.54 1.22
C ALA A 330 -28.26 60.42 0.39
N PRO A 331 -28.04 60.58 -0.92
CA PRO A 331 -27.38 59.61 -1.74
C PRO A 331 -25.88 59.54 -1.36
N VAL A 332 -25.43 58.37 -1.01
CA VAL A 332 -24.00 58.02 -0.86
C VAL A 332 -23.34 58.03 -2.24
N LYS A 333 -22.28 58.81 -2.40
CA LYS A 333 -21.40 58.84 -3.56
C LYS A 333 -20.49 57.61 -3.60
#